data_4f05416aac0e09cef49b884bb566cb5e
#
_entry.id   4f05416aac0e09cef49b884bb566cb5e
#
_cell.length_a   1.000
_cell.length_b   1.000
_cell.length_c   1.000
_cell.angle_alpha   90.00
_cell.angle_beta   90.00
_cell.angle_gamma   90.00
#
_symmetry.space_group_name_H-M   'P 1'
#
loop_
_entity.id
_entity.type
_entity.pdbx_description
1 polymer ?
#
loop_
_entity_poly.entity_id
_entity_poly.type
_entity_poly.pdbx_seq_one_letter_code
_entity_poly.pdbx_strand_id
1 'polypeptide(L)'
;IQSGDIIKKIDNVNINKFSDLTGYLKTKSPDDIVNVTLLRDGDEEILPVTLLKPSTYIVDTIGFVKNASAKDLRRYNTNYGVKISKFDKTYKPYWNKNGVEEGSIVTKINGTKLYSVDDAQNAMKTRKFNEPLQIEVINQQGEKVVYNFR
;
A
#
# COMPACT_ATOMS: atom_id res chain seq x y z
N ILE A 1 -18.95 -10.05 1.18
CA ILE A 1 -18.38 -11.25 0.51
C ILE A 1 -17.77 -12.14 1.58
N GLN A 2 -18.03 -13.43 1.50
CA GLN A 2 -17.60 -14.42 2.47
C GLN A 2 -16.73 -15.49 1.80
N SER A 3 -15.95 -16.21 2.60
CA SER A 3 -15.18 -17.33 2.11
C SER A 3 -16.12 -18.42 1.54
N GLY A 4 -15.79 -18.95 0.37
CA GLY A 4 -16.61 -19.93 -0.34
C GLY A 4 -17.58 -19.33 -1.37
N ASP A 5 -17.74 -18.00 -1.39
CA ASP A 5 -18.54 -17.34 -2.42
C ASP A 5 -17.87 -17.46 -3.78
N ILE A 6 -18.67 -17.69 -4.84
CA ILE A 6 -18.18 -17.73 -6.23
C ILE A 6 -18.68 -16.49 -6.95
N ILE A 7 -17.75 -15.62 -7.35
CA ILE A 7 -18.09 -14.39 -8.07
C ILE A 7 -18.39 -14.72 -9.52
N LYS A 8 -19.59 -14.35 -9.98
CA LYS A 8 -20.08 -14.59 -11.34
C LYS A 8 -20.02 -13.35 -12.22
N LYS A 9 -20.35 -12.20 -11.67
CA LYS A 9 -20.37 -10.92 -12.39
C LYS A 9 -19.97 -9.78 -11.45
N ILE A 10 -19.43 -8.71 -12.06
CA ILE A 10 -19.32 -7.41 -11.42
C ILE A 10 -20.01 -6.42 -12.34
N ASP A 11 -21.04 -5.73 -11.84
CA ASP A 11 -21.98 -4.96 -12.64
C ASP A 11 -22.51 -5.83 -13.79
N ASN A 12 -22.28 -5.48 -15.04
CA ASN A 12 -22.72 -6.24 -16.22
C ASN A 12 -21.61 -7.09 -16.84
N VAL A 13 -20.44 -7.18 -16.19
CA VAL A 13 -19.27 -7.88 -16.72
C VAL A 13 -19.18 -9.29 -16.14
N ASN A 14 -19.21 -10.30 -17.01
CA ASN A 14 -19.04 -11.70 -16.60
C ASN A 14 -17.60 -11.96 -16.14
N ILE A 15 -17.47 -12.62 -15.01
CA ILE A 15 -16.18 -12.99 -14.43
C ILE A 15 -16.01 -14.50 -14.52
N ASN A 16 -15.17 -14.96 -15.44
CA ASN A 16 -14.86 -16.37 -15.65
C ASN A 16 -13.51 -16.77 -15.07
N LYS A 17 -12.61 -15.80 -14.92
CA LYS A 17 -11.26 -16.01 -14.38
C LYS A 17 -10.80 -14.76 -13.63
N PHE A 18 -9.76 -14.91 -12.81
CA PHE A 18 -9.24 -13.85 -11.98
C PHE A 18 -8.82 -12.59 -12.77
N SER A 19 -8.25 -12.78 -13.98
CA SER A 19 -7.86 -11.65 -14.82
C SER A 19 -9.05 -10.80 -15.31
N ASP A 20 -10.24 -11.39 -15.44
CA ASP A 20 -11.46 -10.64 -15.78
C ASP A 20 -11.81 -9.69 -14.62
N LEU A 21 -11.71 -10.17 -13.39
CA LEU A 21 -11.97 -9.40 -12.18
C LEU A 21 -10.99 -8.22 -12.07
N THR A 22 -9.69 -8.49 -12.12
CA THR A 22 -8.67 -7.45 -11.97
C THR A 22 -8.70 -6.44 -13.11
N GLY A 23 -8.96 -6.89 -14.34
CA GLY A 23 -9.10 -6.03 -15.51
C GLY A 23 -10.25 -5.04 -15.36
N TYR A 24 -11.41 -5.50 -14.89
CA TYR A 24 -12.55 -4.63 -14.69
C TYR A 24 -12.33 -3.64 -13.53
N LEU A 25 -11.80 -4.11 -12.40
CA LEU A 25 -11.58 -3.26 -11.24
C LEU A 25 -10.58 -2.12 -11.51
N LYS A 26 -9.64 -2.31 -12.44
CA LYS A 26 -8.72 -1.25 -12.88
C LYS A 26 -9.43 -0.07 -13.55
N THR A 27 -10.64 -0.26 -14.06
CA THR A 27 -11.43 0.82 -14.67
C THR A 27 -12.19 1.65 -13.63
N LYS A 28 -12.16 1.23 -12.37
CA LYS A 28 -12.91 1.86 -11.27
C LYS A 28 -11.98 2.66 -10.36
N SER A 29 -12.60 3.56 -9.62
CA SER A 29 -11.90 4.43 -8.65
C SER A 29 -12.27 4.05 -7.21
N PRO A 30 -11.44 4.41 -6.22
CA PRO A 30 -11.84 4.30 -4.82
C PRO A 30 -13.17 5.02 -4.56
N ASP A 31 -13.97 4.48 -3.64
CA ASP A 31 -15.31 4.92 -3.29
C ASP A 31 -16.38 4.62 -4.35
N ASP A 32 -16.03 4.10 -5.52
CA ASP A 32 -17.04 3.59 -6.47
C ASP A 32 -17.77 2.40 -5.86
N ILE A 33 -19.06 2.30 -6.16
CA ILE A 33 -19.89 1.16 -5.75
C ILE A 33 -20.08 0.25 -6.96
N VAL A 34 -19.75 -1.03 -6.79
CA VAL A 34 -19.97 -2.06 -7.79
C VAL A 34 -20.95 -3.09 -7.26
N ASN A 35 -21.78 -3.64 -8.15
CA ASN A 35 -22.72 -4.71 -7.81
C ASN A 35 -22.05 -6.06 -8.13
N VAL A 36 -21.79 -6.85 -7.09
CA VAL A 36 -21.18 -8.16 -7.23
C VAL A 36 -22.27 -9.22 -7.23
N THR A 37 -22.37 -9.98 -8.31
CA THR A 37 -23.24 -11.16 -8.40
C THR A 37 -22.42 -12.38 -8.05
N LEU A 38 -22.82 -13.11 -7.03
CA LEU A 38 -22.11 -14.28 -6.53
C LEU A 38 -23.05 -15.46 -6.25
N LEU A 39 -22.47 -16.65 -6.17
CA LEU A 39 -23.14 -17.83 -5.66
C LEU A 39 -22.68 -18.13 -4.25
N ARG A 40 -23.65 -18.27 -3.36
CA ARG A 40 -23.45 -18.66 -1.96
C ARG A 40 -24.35 -19.82 -1.66
N ASP A 41 -23.75 -20.96 -1.31
CA ASP A 41 -24.47 -22.19 -1.02
C ASP A 41 -25.47 -22.61 -2.15
N GLY A 42 -25.08 -22.34 -3.41
CA GLY A 42 -25.89 -22.66 -4.58
C GLY A 42 -26.92 -21.59 -4.95
N ASP A 43 -27.08 -20.55 -4.14
CA ASP A 43 -28.01 -19.44 -4.39
C ASP A 43 -27.27 -18.22 -4.94
N GLU A 44 -27.89 -17.57 -5.91
CA GLU A 44 -27.35 -16.34 -6.51
C GLU A 44 -27.75 -15.13 -5.67
N GLU A 45 -26.75 -14.31 -5.30
CA GLU A 45 -26.96 -13.07 -4.57
C GLU A 45 -26.27 -11.91 -5.27
N ILE A 46 -26.86 -10.71 -5.19
CA ILE A 46 -26.28 -9.48 -5.72
C ILE A 46 -26.02 -8.56 -4.54
N LEU A 47 -24.76 -8.20 -4.33
CA LEU A 47 -24.34 -7.36 -3.22
C LEU A 47 -23.67 -6.09 -3.72
N PRO A 48 -24.06 -4.89 -3.22
CA PRO A 48 -23.30 -3.68 -3.48
C PRO A 48 -22.00 -3.69 -2.65
N VAL A 49 -20.88 -3.40 -3.30
CA VAL A 49 -19.57 -3.35 -2.66
C VAL A 49 -18.92 -2.01 -2.95
N THR A 50 -18.53 -1.29 -1.91
CA THR A 50 -17.77 -0.05 -2.02
C THR A 50 -16.28 -0.39 -2.13
N LEU A 51 -15.62 0.13 -3.17
CA LEU A 51 -14.21 -0.10 -3.39
C LEU A 51 -13.37 0.77 -2.43
N LEU A 52 -12.40 0.16 -1.79
CA LEU A 52 -11.49 0.83 -0.86
C LEU A 52 -10.19 1.19 -1.56
N LYS A 53 -9.52 2.26 -1.09
CA LYS A 53 -8.16 2.57 -1.52
C LYS A 53 -7.22 1.47 -1.07
N PRO A 54 -6.18 1.13 -1.87
CA PRO A 54 -5.13 0.26 -1.38
C PRO A 54 -4.55 0.83 -0.08
N SER A 55 -4.42 -0.01 0.95
CA SER A 55 -3.87 0.39 2.25
C SER A 55 -2.37 0.12 2.35
N THR A 56 -1.79 -0.59 1.39
CA THR A 56 -0.38 -0.97 1.36
C THR A 56 0.23 -0.69 0.00
N TYR A 57 1.54 -0.47 0.01
CA TYR A 57 2.34 -0.30 -1.21
C TYR A 57 3.71 -0.95 -1.01
N ILE A 58 4.35 -1.43 -2.08
CA ILE A 58 5.67 -2.02 -2.02
C ILE A 58 6.70 -1.01 -2.53
N VAL A 59 7.66 -0.67 -1.68
CA VAL A 59 8.85 0.12 -2.06
C VAL A 59 10.02 -0.84 -2.19
N ASP A 60 10.64 -0.90 -3.37
CA ASP A 60 11.64 -1.92 -3.72
C ASP A 60 12.78 -2.07 -2.71
N THR A 61 13.23 -0.96 -2.12
CA THR A 61 14.36 -0.96 -1.19
C THR A 61 13.94 -1.10 0.28
N ILE A 62 12.65 -1.15 0.55
CA ILE A 62 12.10 -1.26 1.91
C ILE A 62 11.31 -2.56 2.08
N GLY A 63 10.27 -2.73 1.27
CA GLY A 63 9.26 -3.76 1.40
C GLY A 63 7.87 -3.15 1.47
N PHE A 64 7.00 -3.71 2.30
CA PHE A 64 5.63 -3.23 2.43
C PHE A 64 5.56 -2.00 3.35
N VAL A 65 4.93 -0.94 2.87
CA VAL A 65 4.56 0.23 3.68
C VAL A 65 3.04 0.36 3.71
N LYS A 66 2.51 0.91 4.77
CA LYS A 66 1.07 1.16 4.94
C LYS A 66 0.83 2.52 5.57
N ASN A 67 -0.41 2.99 5.52
CA ASN A 67 -0.77 4.23 6.18
C ASN A 67 -0.47 4.12 7.68
N ALA A 68 0.18 5.15 8.23
CA ALA A 68 0.44 5.24 9.66
C ALA A 68 -0.83 5.70 10.39
N SER A 69 -1.11 5.11 11.54
CA SER A 69 -2.19 5.57 12.40
C SER A 69 -1.79 6.83 13.14
N ALA A 70 -2.78 7.54 13.71
CA ALA A 70 -2.50 8.69 14.57
C ALA A 70 -1.60 8.31 15.75
N LYS A 71 -1.76 7.11 16.29
CA LYS A 71 -0.93 6.56 17.37
C LYS A 71 0.51 6.36 16.92
N ASP A 72 0.71 5.81 15.71
CA ASP A 72 2.05 5.61 15.14
C ASP A 72 2.77 6.95 14.95
N LEU A 73 2.07 7.95 14.39
CA LEU A 73 2.64 9.27 14.17
C LEU A 73 3.01 9.97 15.49
N ARG A 74 2.17 9.86 16.49
CA ARG A 74 2.47 10.41 17.83
C ARG A 74 3.68 9.75 18.47
N ARG A 75 3.81 8.44 18.33
CA ARG A 75 4.95 7.68 18.88
C ARG A 75 6.28 8.20 18.34
N TYR A 76 6.34 8.57 17.06
CA TYR A 76 7.55 9.08 16.41
C TYR A 76 7.59 10.60 16.34
N ASN A 77 6.69 11.29 17.01
CA ASN A 77 6.62 12.75 17.08
C ASN A 77 6.63 13.41 15.69
N THR A 78 5.77 12.93 14.82
CA THR A 78 5.63 13.44 13.46
C THR A 78 4.15 13.60 13.09
N ASN A 79 3.86 14.51 12.15
CA ASN A 79 2.51 14.75 11.64
C ASN A 79 2.24 14.02 10.32
N TYR A 80 3.26 13.38 9.74
CA TYR A 80 3.14 12.69 8.46
C TYR A 80 4.13 11.53 8.39
N GLY A 81 3.86 10.61 7.49
CA GLY A 81 4.70 9.46 7.23
C GLY A 81 3.86 8.22 6.94
N VAL A 82 4.51 7.22 6.40
CA VAL A 82 3.95 5.89 6.22
C VAL A 82 4.73 4.90 7.06
N LYS A 83 4.08 3.84 7.50
CA LYS A 83 4.65 2.86 8.41
C LYS A 83 5.25 1.70 7.62
N ILE A 84 6.44 1.28 7.98
CA ILE A 84 7.05 0.05 7.46
C ILE A 84 6.35 -1.13 8.13
N SER A 85 5.58 -1.92 7.36
CA SER A 85 4.89 -3.08 7.92
C SER A 85 5.72 -4.34 7.85
N LYS A 86 6.49 -4.52 6.77
CA LYS A 86 7.36 -5.68 6.59
C LYS A 86 8.50 -5.35 5.63
N PHE A 87 9.74 -5.64 6.03
CA PHE A 87 10.88 -5.48 5.15
C PHE A 87 10.93 -6.54 4.06
N ASP A 88 11.44 -6.14 2.89
CA ASP A 88 11.96 -7.07 1.91
C ASP A 88 13.14 -7.84 2.50
N LYS A 89 13.20 -9.14 2.24
CA LYS A 89 14.25 -10.01 2.80
C LYS A 89 15.67 -9.55 2.44
N THR A 90 15.85 -9.01 1.25
CA THR A 90 17.14 -8.54 0.75
C THR A 90 17.66 -7.34 1.54
N TYR A 91 16.75 -6.42 1.88
CA TYR A 91 17.11 -5.15 2.53
C TYR A 91 16.95 -5.15 4.05
N LYS A 92 16.30 -6.15 4.62
CA LYS A 92 16.08 -6.24 6.07
C LYS A 92 17.39 -6.11 6.89
N PRO A 93 18.49 -6.82 6.56
CA PRO A 93 19.74 -6.67 7.31
C PRO A 93 20.30 -5.23 7.26
N TYR A 94 20.19 -4.59 6.09
CA TYR A 94 20.63 -3.20 5.93
C TYR A 94 19.88 -2.26 6.87
N TRP A 95 18.55 -2.35 6.90
CA TRP A 95 17.73 -1.48 7.73
C TRP A 95 17.95 -1.74 9.21
N ASN A 96 18.00 -2.99 9.64
CA ASN A 96 18.24 -3.34 11.03
C ASN A 96 19.62 -2.86 11.52
N LYS A 97 20.64 -2.96 10.69
CA LYS A 97 21.97 -2.45 10.96
C LYS A 97 21.97 -0.94 11.20
N ASN A 98 21.10 -0.22 10.53
CA ASN A 98 20.99 1.24 10.64
C ASN A 98 19.97 1.69 11.71
N GLY A 99 19.50 0.79 12.56
CA GLY A 99 18.58 1.12 13.64
C GLY A 99 17.14 1.34 13.20
N VAL A 100 16.79 0.90 11.99
CA VAL A 100 15.42 0.97 11.46
C VAL A 100 14.78 -0.40 11.57
N GLU A 101 13.62 -0.47 12.18
CA GLU A 101 12.87 -1.71 12.39
C GLU A 101 11.49 -1.63 11.73
N GLU A 102 10.84 -2.79 11.59
CA GLU A 102 9.43 -2.84 11.20
C GLU A 102 8.63 -2.01 12.22
N GLY A 103 7.74 -1.16 11.74
CA GLY A 103 7.03 -0.19 12.56
C GLY A 103 7.61 1.23 12.50
N SER A 104 8.83 1.41 12.01
CA SER A 104 9.42 2.74 11.78
C SER A 104 8.65 3.52 10.71
N ILE A 105 8.79 4.84 10.72
CA ILE A 105 8.05 5.75 9.84
C ILE A 105 8.96 6.26 8.73
N VAL A 106 8.50 6.11 7.49
CA VAL A 106 9.11 6.75 6.30
C VAL A 106 8.39 8.07 6.08
N THR A 107 9.11 9.16 6.15
CA THR A 107 8.52 10.51 6.08
C THR A 107 8.63 11.13 4.70
N LYS A 108 9.69 10.83 3.94
CA LYS A 108 9.88 11.38 2.59
C LYS A 108 10.51 10.37 1.65
N ILE A 109 10.16 10.49 0.38
CA ILE A 109 10.85 9.82 -0.74
C ILE A 109 11.21 10.92 -1.73
N ASN A 110 12.49 11.05 -2.03
CA ASN A 110 13.03 12.08 -2.95
C ASN A 110 12.49 13.50 -2.65
N GLY A 111 12.46 13.86 -1.37
CA GLY A 111 12.00 15.16 -0.91
C GLY A 111 10.49 15.32 -0.84
N THR A 112 9.71 14.37 -1.33
CA THR A 112 8.24 14.41 -1.25
C THR A 112 7.76 13.88 0.09
N LYS A 113 7.02 14.71 0.83
CA LYS A 113 6.40 14.30 2.10
C LYS A 113 5.31 13.26 1.85
N LEU A 114 5.29 12.23 2.69
CA LEU A 114 4.35 11.13 2.57
C LEU A 114 3.25 11.26 3.62
N TYR A 115 2.04 11.59 3.19
CA TYR A 115 0.86 11.62 4.06
C TYR A 115 0.10 10.30 4.01
N SER A 116 0.28 9.53 2.92
CA SER A 116 -0.37 8.24 2.71
C SER A 116 0.46 7.37 1.77
N VAL A 117 0.06 6.11 1.60
CA VAL A 117 0.70 5.21 0.63
C VAL A 117 0.54 5.70 -0.81
N ASP A 118 -0.50 6.49 -1.11
CA ASP A 118 -0.65 7.11 -2.44
C ASP A 118 0.51 8.05 -2.75
N ASP A 119 0.96 8.82 -1.75
CA ASP A 119 2.11 9.71 -1.91
C ASP A 119 3.39 8.92 -2.17
N ALA A 120 3.59 7.80 -1.48
CA ALA A 120 4.72 6.92 -1.70
C ALA A 120 4.71 6.36 -3.13
N GLN A 121 3.55 5.89 -3.58
CA GLN A 121 3.38 5.39 -4.94
C GLN A 121 3.67 6.47 -5.98
N ASN A 122 3.14 7.67 -5.79
CA ASN A 122 3.37 8.80 -6.71
C ASN A 122 4.85 9.20 -6.73
N ALA A 123 5.51 9.28 -5.59
CA ALA A 123 6.94 9.61 -5.52
C ALA A 123 7.80 8.59 -6.27
N MET A 124 7.47 7.30 -6.15
CA MET A 124 8.18 6.25 -6.89
C MET A 124 7.90 6.30 -8.39
N LYS A 125 6.67 6.59 -8.82
CA LYS A 125 6.30 6.71 -10.24
C LYS A 125 6.93 7.92 -10.93
N THR A 126 7.10 9.04 -10.22
CA THR A 126 7.68 10.26 -10.79
C THR A 126 9.20 10.26 -10.81
N ARG A 127 9.82 9.28 -10.15
CA ARG A 127 11.27 9.12 -10.14
C ARG A 127 11.77 8.75 -11.54
N LYS A 128 12.81 9.44 -11.99
CA LYS A 128 13.44 9.18 -13.29
C LYS A 128 14.32 7.92 -13.21
N PHE A 129 14.52 7.27 -14.35
CA PHE A 129 15.22 5.98 -14.42
C PHE A 129 16.58 5.94 -13.71
N ASN A 130 17.41 6.95 -13.86
CA ASN A 130 18.74 7.00 -13.25
C ASN A 130 18.81 7.93 -12.03
N GLU A 131 17.68 8.37 -11.53
CA GLU A 131 17.62 9.23 -10.35
C GLU A 131 17.89 8.40 -9.10
N PRO A 132 18.82 8.83 -8.23
CA PRO A 132 18.99 8.16 -6.94
C PRO A 132 17.70 8.15 -6.14
N LEU A 133 17.49 7.11 -5.35
CA LEU A 133 16.37 7.01 -4.44
C LEU A 133 16.82 7.50 -3.07
N GLN A 134 16.18 8.56 -2.57
CA GLN A 134 16.42 9.09 -1.23
C GLN A 134 15.22 8.80 -0.35
N ILE A 135 15.45 8.15 0.78
CA ILE A 135 14.40 7.79 1.73
C ILE A 135 14.73 8.40 3.09
N GLU A 136 13.83 9.24 3.60
CA GLU A 136 13.95 9.78 4.96
C GLU A 136 13.11 8.93 5.91
N VAL A 137 13.76 8.43 6.96
CA VAL A 137 13.11 7.53 7.93
C VAL A 137 13.36 8.09 9.33
N ILE A 138 12.37 7.94 10.21
CA ILE A 138 12.56 8.16 11.65
C ILE A 138 12.95 6.81 12.25
N ASN A 139 14.17 6.71 12.77
CA ASN A 139 14.69 5.47 13.36
C ASN A 139 14.16 5.25 14.77
N GLN A 140 14.59 4.19 15.43
CA GLN A 140 14.14 3.83 16.79
C GLN A 140 14.56 4.85 17.86
N GLN A 141 15.59 5.65 17.58
CA GLN A 141 16.02 6.72 18.47
C GLN A 141 15.27 8.04 18.25
N GLY A 142 14.33 8.07 17.30
CA GLY A 142 13.57 9.27 16.97
C GLY A 142 14.30 10.25 16.05
N GLU A 143 15.39 9.82 15.45
CA GLU A 143 16.19 10.66 14.54
C GLU A 143 15.71 10.51 13.11
N LYS A 144 15.60 11.62 12.38
CA LYS A 144 15.34 11.63 10.94
C LYS A 144 16.64 11.46 10.18
N VAL A 145 16.77 10.38 9.45
CA VAL A 145 17.97 10.08 8.68
C VAL A 145 17.60 9.81 7.23
N VAL A 146 18.38 10.34 6.30
CA VAL A 146 18.19 10.14 4.86
C VAL A 146 19.13 9.05 4.38
N TYR A 147 18.57 8.06 3.71
CA TYR A 147 19.29 6.94 3.11
C TYR A 147 19.24 7.05 1.60
N ASN A 148 20.38 6.84 0.94
CA ASN A 148 20.50 6.96 -0.51
C ASN A 148 20.74 5.59 -1.14
N PHE A 149 19.96 5.31 -2.18
CA PHE A 149 20.06 4.09 -3.00
C PHE A 149 20.25 4.46 -4.46
N ARG A 150 21.04 3.69 -5.18
CA ARG A 150 21.26 3.88 -6.61
C ARG A 150 20.63 2.78 -7.44
#